data_93f211df54630a3fe736cee0d68696ba
#
_entry.id   93f211df54630a3fe736cee0d68696ba
#
_cell.length_a   1.000
_cell.length_b   1.000
_cell.length_c   1.000
_cell.angle_alpha   90.00
_cell.angle_beta   90.00
_cell.angle_gamma   90.00
#
_symmetry.space_group_name_H-M   'P 1'
#
loop_
_entity.id
_entity.type
_entity.pdbx_description
1 polymer ?
#
loop_
_entity_poly.entity_id
_entity_poly.type
_entity_poly.pdbx_seq_one_letter_code
_entity_poly.pdbx_strand_id
1 'polypeptide(L)'
;MKLNKILLAGVLLMLPLLCQAQKNIFNTYNDMKGVSSVYISKAMIEMNPNLFTKDIYIGKVSGKLESVQIVSTMDNNIKKDLRKDLRTLVQSSKYELLMKQKGNVSSSEFYINRKGDKVKELIMIIDGAANLKFVYLEAVSYTHLRAHETL
;
A
#
# COMPACT_ATOMS: atom_id res chain seq x y z
N MET A 1 19.02 -44.20 -13.26
CA MET A 1 18.57 -43.88 -11.90
C MET A 1 19.28 -42.70 -11.25
N LYS A 2 20.54 -42.43 -11.53
CA LYS A 2 21.24 -41.23 -11.01
C LYS A 2 20.77 -39.92 -11.65
N LEU A 3 20.31 -39.95 -12.89
CA LEU A 3 19.84 -38.76 -13.63
C LEU A 3 18.56 -38.18 -13.05
N ASN A 4 17.62 -39.01 -12.56
CA ASN A 4 16.37 -38.57 -11.99
C ASN A 4 16.54 -37.89 -10.63
N LYS A 5 17.57 -38.28 -9.87
CA LYS A 5 17.87 -37.62 -8.57
C LYS A 5 18.52 -36.26 -8.75
N ILE A 6 19.34 -36.10 -9.80
CA ILE A 6 19.96 -34.82 -10.16
C ILE A 6 18.90 -33.84 -10.72
N LEU A 7 17.96 -34.33 -11.51
CA LEU A 7 16.84 -33.55 -12.04
C LEU A 7 15.91 -33.10 -10.91
N LEU A 8 15.62 -33.95 -9.93
CA LEU A 8 14.81 -33.63 -8.77
C LEU A 8 15.50 -32.61 -7.87
N ALA A 9 16.79 -32.69 -7.66
CA ALA A 9 17.59 -31.74 -6.92
C ALA A 9 17.64 -30.38 -7.63
N GLY A 10 17.75 -30.36 -8.95
CA GLY A 10 17.71 -29.13 -9.75
C GLY A 10 16.38 -28.42 -9.69
N VAL A 11 15.25 -29.14 -9.68
CA VAL A 11 13.91 -28.58 -9.53
C VAL A 11 13.69 -28.04 -8.12
N LEU A 12 14.23 -28.70 -7.11
CA LEU A 12 14.13 -28.24 -5.72
C LEU A 12 14.96 -26.99 -5.44
N LEU A 13 16.06 -26.79 -6.16
CA LEU A 13 16.91 -25.59 -6.05
C LEU A 13 16.31 -24.37 -6.76
N MET A 14 15.39 -24.58 -7.71
CA MET A 14 14.70 -23.47 -8.43
C MET A 14 13.51 -22.90 -7.68
N LEU A 15 13.00 -23.57 -6.67
CA LEU A 15 11.85 -23.14 -5.88
C LEU A 15 12.04 -21.85 -5.06
N PRO A 16 13.22 -21.51 -4.52
CA PRO A 16 13.39 -20.27 -3.78
C PRO A 16 13.46 -19.00 -4.64
N LEU A 17 13.61 -19.11 -5.95
CA LEU A 17 13.67 -17.96 -6.85
C LEU A 17 12.28 -17.34 -7.16
N LEU A 18 11.20 -17.99 -6.75
CA LEU A 18 9.83 -17.48 -6.90
C LEU A 18 9.37 -16.62 -5.72
N CYS A 19 10.16 -16.50 -4.67
CA CYS A 19 9.94 -15.55 -3.61
C CYS A 19 10.41 -14.17 -4.09
N GLN A 20 9.67 -13.58 -5.02
CA GLN A 20 9.87 -12.17 -5.37
C GLN A 20 9.53 -11.35 -4.13
N ALA A 21 10.56 -10.79 -3.52
CA ALA A 21 10.40 -9.79 -2.48
C ALA A 21 9.45 -8.71 -3.02
N GLN A 22 8.34 -8.50 -2.32
CA GLN A 22 7.35 -7.52 -2.73
C GLN A 22 8.00 -6.15 -2.82
N LYS A 23 7.94 -5.55 -4.00
CA LYS A 23 8.54 -4.24 -4.28
C LYS A 23 7.93 -3.20 -3.34
N ASN A 24 8.75 -2.56 -2.53
CA ASN A 24 8.30 -1.44 -1.71
C ASN A 24 8.19 -0.20 -2.60
N ILE A 25 6.96 0.22 -2.87
CA ILE A 25 6.67 1.36 -3.76
C ILE A 25 7.33 2.64 -3.26
N PHE A 26 7.22 2.95 -1.97
CA PHE A 26 7.81 4.15 -1.41
C PHE A 26 9.32 4.19 -1.63
N ASN A 27 10.03 3.12 -1.26
CA ASN A 27 11.49 3.06 -1.41
C ASN A 27 11.95 3.12 -2.86
N THR A 28 11.14 2.65 -3.79
CA THR A 28 11.46 2.69 -5.22
C THR A 28 11.35 4.10 -5.79
N TYR A 29 10.38 4.88 -5.34
CA TYR A 29 10.03 6.15 -5.97
C TYR A 29 10.42 7.40 -5.19
N ASN A 30 10.67 7.30 -3.87
CA ASN A 30 10.87 8.45 -2.98
C ASN A 30 12.01 9.38 -3.39
N ASP A 31 13.08 8.85 -3.98
CA ASP A 31 14.27 9.63 -4.38
C ASP A 31 14.29 10.01 -5.86
N MET A 32 13.25 9.66 -6.62
CA MET A 32 13.19 9.97 -8.04
C MET A 32 12.91 11.45 -8.27
N LYS A 33 13.65 12.06 -9.21
CA LYS A 33 13.35 13.40 -9.70
C LYS A 33 11.96 13.40 -10.36
N GLY A 34 11.12 14.37 -10.02
CA GLY A 34 9.73 14.44 -10.49
C GLY A 34 8.72 13.71 -9.61
N VAL A 35 9.16 13.18 -8.49
CA VAL A 35 8.31 12.57 -7.45
C VAL A 35 8.33 13.42 -6.19
N SER A 36 7.16 13.68 -5.65
CA SER A 36 6.99 14.21 -4.29
C SER A 36 6.70 13.05 -3.35
N SER A 37 7.44 12.97 -2.27
CA SER A 37 7.28 11.92 -1.26
C SER A 37 7.17 12.51 0.14
N VAL A 38 6.36 11.88 0.96
CA VAL A 38 6.18 12.22 2.38
C VAL A 38 6.23 10.94 3.19
N TYR A 39 7.04 10.92 4.23
CA TYR A 39 7.05 9.88 5.25
C TYR A 39 6.73 10.48 6.61
N ILE A 40 5.71 9.93 7.26
CA ILE A 40 5.28 10.35 8.59
C ILE A 40 5.44 9.18 9.54
N SER A 41 6.30 9.35 10.52
CA SER A 41 6.59 8.34 11.52
C SER A 41 5.50 8.29 12.60
N LYS A 42 5.47 7.18 13.34
CA LYS A 42 4.62 7.02 14.52
C LYS A 42 4.77 8.18 15.53
N ALA A 43 6.01 8.57 15.81
CA ALA A 43 6.27 9.67 16.74
C ALA A 43 5.60 10.98 16.30
N MET A 44 5.65 11.30 15.00
CA MET A 44 4.99 12.49 14.47
C MET A 44 3.46 12.39 14.55
N ILE A 45 2.91 11.21 14.28
CA ILE A 45 1.47 10.95 14.38
C ILE A 45 0.98 11.12 15.84
N GLU A 46 1.74 10.61 16.80
CA GLU A 46 1.43 10.73 18.23
C GLU A 46 1.54 12.17 18.76
N MET A 47 2.51 12.93 18.23
CA MET A 47 2.68 14.34 18.62
C MET A 47 1.54 15.23 18.11
N ASN A 48 0.95 14.89 16.97
CA ASN A 48 -0.12 15.67 16.38
C ASN A 48 -1.20 14.80 15.76
N PRO A 49 -2.14 14.29 16.57
CA PRO A 49 -3.21 13.41 16.10
C PRO A 49 -4.14 14.06 15.05
N ASN A 50 -4.14 15.39 14.97
CA ASN A 50 -4.99 16.15 14.05
C ASN A 50 -4.35 16.48 12.70
N LEU A 51 -3.11 16.02 12.49
CA LEU A 51 -2.34 16.30 11.27
C LEU A 51 -3.05 15.86 9.98
N PHE A 52 -3.93 14.86 10.08
CA PHE A 52 -4.62 14.23 8.96
C PHE A 52 -6.08 14.66 8.77
N THR A 53 -6.61 15.49 9.65
CA THR A 53 -8.05 15.77 9.66
C THR A 53 -8.55 16.65 8.53
N LYS A 54 -7.64 17.34 7.81
CA LYS A 54 -8.04 18.26 6.73
C LYS A 54 -8.11 17.60 5.35
N ASP A 55 -7.19 16.68 5.06
CA ASP A 55 -7.04 16.10 3.72
C ASP A 55 -7.34 14.60 3.66
N ILE A 56 -7.19 13.90 4.77
CA ILE A 56 -7.47 12.48 4.89
C ILE A 56 -8.21 12.25 6.21
N TYR A 57 -9.51 12.01 6.12
CA TYR A 57 -10.31 11.65 7.28
C TYR A 57 -9.98 10.23 7.73
N ILE A 58 -8.95 10.10 8.54
CA ILE A 58 -8.55 8.80 9.13
C ILE A 58 -9.31 8.54 10.44
N GLY A 59 -10.12 9.47 10.88
CA GLY A 59 -11.02 9.31 12.02
C GLY A 59 -10.37 8.71 13.26
N LYS A 60 -11.03 7.73 13.83
CA LYS A 60 -10.57 7.00 15.04
C LYS A 60 -9.35 6.08 14.82
N VAL A 61 -8.81 6.05 13.60
CA VAL A 61 -7.69 5.18 13.22
C VAL A 61 -6.33 5.80 13.59
N SER A 62 -6.27 7.12 13.73
CA SER A 62 -5.02 7.86 13.89
C SER A 62 -4.14 7.42 15.07
N GLY A 63 -4.73 6.95 16.17
CA GLY A 63 -3.99 6.52 17.36
C GLY A 63 -3.29 5.17 17.25
N LYS A 64 -3.39 4.48 16.11
CA LYS A 64 -2.87 3.13 15.91
C LYS A 64 -2.10 2.96 14.59
N LEU A 65 -1.70 4.06 13.98
CA LEU A 65 -0.86 4.07 12.82
C LEU A 65 0.62 3.99 13.22
N GLU A 66 1.37 3.13 12.55
CA GLU A 66 2.83 3.08 12.68
C GLU A 66 3.51 4.06 11.73
N SER A 67 3.01 4.19 10.53
CA SER A 67 3.55 5.11 9.54
C SER A 67 2.57 5.47 8.46
N VAL A 68 2.81 6.60 7.82
CA VAL A 68 2.15 7.03 6.60
C VAL A 68 3.20 7.34 5.55
N GLN A 69 3.04 6.77 4.38
CA GLN A 69 3.90 6.99 3.22
C GLN A 69 3.06 7.50 2.06
N ILE A 70 3.51 8.59 1.45
CA ILE A 70 2.82 9.20 0.32
C ILE A 70 3.83 9.37 -0.81
N VAL A 71 3.44 8.97 -2.00
CA VAL A 71 4.17 9.19 -3.25
C VAL A 71 3.22 9.83 -4.24
N SER A 72 3.65 10.92 -4.85
CA SER A 72 2.86 11.63 -5.85
C SER A 72 3.74 12.10 -7.00
N THR A 73 3.24 11.99 -8.22
CA THR A 73 3.96 12.47 -9.40
C THR A 73 3.01 13.04 -10.43
N MET A 74 3.48 14.07 -11.14
CA MET A 74 2.83 14.63 -12.33
C MET A 74 3.58 14.25 -13.62
N ASP A 75 4.77 13.65 -13.51
CA ASP A 75 5.53 13.18 -14.66
C ASP A 75 4.85 12.00 -15.36
N ASN A 76 4.61 12.12 -16.65
CA ASN A 76 3.85 11.11 -17.41
C ASN A 76 4.55 9.75 -17.51
N ASN A 77 5.88 9.73 -17.58
CA ASN A 77 6.64 8.49 -17.64
C ASN A 77 6.62 7.78 -16.29
N ILE A 78 6.86 8.55 -15.23
CA ILE A 78 6.82 8.01 -13.86
C ILE A 78 5.41 7.56 -13.50
N LYS A 79 4.35 8.31 -13.90
CA LYS A 79 2.96 7.88 -13.69
C LYS A 79 2.68 6.52 -14.33
N LYS A 80 3.19 6.29 -15.54
CA LYS A 80 3.00 5.01 -16.24
C LYS A 80 3.63 3.85 -15.47
N ASP A 81 4.87 4.01 -15.02
CA ASP A 81 5.59 2.99 -14.29
C ASP A 81 4.99 2.76 -12.89
N LEU A 82 4.70 3.83 -12.18
CA LEU A 82 4.04 3.77 -10.88
C LEU A 82 2.66 3.09 -10.96
N ARG A 83 1.85 3.42 -11.97
CA ARG A 83 0.53 2.80 -12.19
C ARG A 83 0.68 1.29 -12.40
N LYS A 84 1.65 0.86 -13.20
CA LYS A 84 1.95 -0.55 -13.43
C LYS A 84 2.36 -1.26 -12.14
N ASP A 85 3.26 -0.67 -11.38
CA ASP A 85 3.72 -1.22 -10.10
C ASP A 85 2.59 -1.30 -9.06
N LEU A 86 1.74 -0.28 -9.00
CA LEU A 86 0.57 -0.28 -8.13
C LEU A 86 -0.45 -1.35 -8.52
N ARG A 87 -0.69 -1.56 -9.80
CA ARG A 87 -1.56 -2.66 -10.27
C ARG A 87 -1.01 -4.02 -9.86
N THR A 88 0.27 -4.23 -9.99
CA THR A 88 0.93 -5.47 -9.54
C THR A 88 0.79 -5.65 -8.03
N LEU A 89 0.98 -4.57 -7.26
CA LEU A 89 0.84 -4.60 -5.80
C LEU A 89 -0.56 -5.03 -5.35
N VAL A 90 -1.60 -4.39 -5.88
CA VAL A 90 -2.98 -4.63 -5.43
C VAL A 90 -3.61 -5.91 -5.99
N GLN A 91 -3.03 -6.50 -7.04
CA GLN A 91 -3.42 -7.81 -7.55
C GLN A 91 -2.95 -8.97 -6.65
N SER A 92 -2.04 -8.69 -5.74
CA SER A 92 -1.63 -9.66 -4.72
C SER A 92 -2.84 -10.11 -3.89
N SER A 93 -2.94 -11.41 -3.61
CA SER A 93 -4.04 -12.02 -2.87
C SER A 93 -4.24 -11.48 -1.45
N LYS A 94 -3.25 -10.77 -0.91
CA LYS A 94 -3.32 -10.18 0.43
C LYS A 94 -4.13 -8.88 0.50
N TYR A 95 -4.43 -8.23 -0.62
CA TYR A 95 -5.20 -6.99 -0.65
C TYR A 95 -6.64 -7.23 -1.10
N GLU A 96 -7.56 -6.62 -0.38
CA GLU A 96 -8.99 -6.64 -0.63
C GLU A 96 -9.44 -5.22 -1.02
N LEU A 97 -10.17 -5.11 -2.11
CA LEU A 97 -10.74 -3.83 -2.55
C LEU A 97 -11.90 -3.45 -1.62
N LEU A 98 -11.79 -2.32 -0.93
CA LEU A 98 -12.86 -1.77 -0.11
C LEU A 98 -13.79 -0.84 -0.88
N MET A 99 -13.20 0.03 -1.67
CA MET A 99 -13.96 1.06 -2.39
C MET A 99 -13.26 1.41 -3.71
N LYS A 100 -14.08 1.60 -4.72
CA LYS A 100 -13.66 2.17 -5.99
C LYS A 100 -14.62 3.27 -6.38
N GLN A 101 -14.08 4.46 -6.58
CA GLN A 101 -14.81 5.60 -7.07
C GLN A 101 -14.22 6.03 -8.42
N LYS A 102 -15.06 6.25 -9.40
CA LYS A 102 -14.67 6.75 -10.69
C LYS A 102 -15.44 8.02 -11.01
N GLY A 103 -14.70 9.12 -11.15
CA GLY A 103 -15.22 10.39 -11.64
C GLY A 103 -14.82 10.65 -13.10
N ASN A 104 -15.18 11.82 -13.61
CA ASN A 104 -14.84 12.22 -14.99
C ASN A 104 -13.35 12.50 -15.19
N VAL A 105 -12.66 12.97 -14.16
CA VAL A 105 -11.27 13.44 -14.20
C VAL A 105 -10.31 12.61 -13.34
N SER A 106 -10.84 11.85 -12.39
CA SER A 106 -10.03 11.05 -11.47
C SER A 106 -10.75 9.80 -11.01
N SER A 107 -9.98 8.82 -10.60
CA SER A 107 -10.46 7.64 -9.90
C SER A 107 -9.75 7.48 -8.57
N SER A 108 -10.44 6.93 -7.59
CA SER A 108 -9.88 6.59 -6.29
C SER A 108 -10.19 5.14 -5.96
N GLU A 109 -9.20 4.43 -5.50
CA GLU A 109 -9.33 3.04 -5.08
C GLU A 109 -8.73 2.88 -3.69
N PHE A 110 -9.45 2.16 -2.82
CA PHE A 110 -9.02 1.87 -1.46
C PHE A 110 -8.91 0.36 -1.29
N TYR A 111 -7.77 -0.07 -0.81
CA TYR A 111 -7.46 -1.47 -0.54
C TYR A 111 -7.03 -1.64 0.90
N ILE A 112 -7.31 -2.80 1.44
CA ILE A 112 -6.96 -3.19 2.79
C ILE A 112 -6.25 -4.54 2.77
N ASN A 113 -5.23 -4.68 3.60
CA ASN A 113 -4.68 -5.96 4.00
C ASN A 113 -5.05 -6.20 5.45
N ARG A 114 -5.75 -7.28 5.70
CA ARG A 114 -6.12 -7.69 7.05
C ARG A 114 -5.68 -9.12 7.33
N LYS A 115 -5.39 -9.39 8.58
CA LYS A 115 -5.10 -10.72 9.09
C LYS A 115 -6.12 -11.03 10.19
N GLY A 116 -7.11 -11.87 9.87
CA GLY A 116 -8.28 -12.04 10.71
C GLY A 116 -9.06 -10.73 10.82
N ASP A 117 -9.38 -10.30 12.04
CA ASP A 117 -10.07 -9.04 12.32
C ASP A 117 -9.14 -7.81 12.39
N LYS A 118 -7.85 -8.01 12.13
CA LYS A 118 -6.84 -6.96 12.28
C LYS A 118 -6.45 -6.37 10.94
N VAL A 119 -6.65 -5.07 10.77
CA VAL A 119 -6.12 -4.32 9.64
C VAL A 119 -4.62 -4.10 9.84
N LYS A 120 -3.83 -4.49 8.86
CA LYS A 120 -2.40 -4.32 8.83
C LYS A 120 -1.95 -3.16 7.96
N GLU A 121 -2.58 -3.03 6.82
CA GLU A 121 -2.22 -2.03 5.83
C GLU A 121 -3.48 -1.47 5.17
N LEU A 122 -3.45 -0.21 4.84
CA LEU A 122 -4.45 0.43 4.01
C LEU A 122 -3.74 1.17 2.87
N ILE A 123 -4.20 0.95 1.66
CA ILE A 123 -3.68 1.57 0.46
C ILE A 123 -4.77 2.43 -0.17
N MET A 124 -4.41 3.66 -0.53
CA MET A 124 -5.24 4.54 -1.33
C MET A 124 -4.49 4.92 -2.61
N ILE A 125 -5.13 4.74 -3.74
CA ILE A 125 -4.61 5.13 -5.06
C ILE A 125 -5.56 6.17 -5.63
N ILE A 126 -5.05 7.36 -5.91
CA ILE A 126 -5.79 8.43 -6.58
C ILE A 126 -5.11 8.67 -7.93
N ASP A 127 -5.80 8.28 -8.99
CA ASP A 127 -5.33 8.43 -10.37
C ASP A 127 -6.12 9.55 -11.05
N GLY A 128 -5.50 10.71 -11.13
CA GLY A 128 -6.07 11.90 -11.75
C GLY A 128 -5.44 12.21 -13.11
N ALA A 129 -6.08 13.08 -13.87
CA ALA A 129 -5.55 13.54 -15.16
C ALA A 129 -4.17 14.21 -14.99
N ALA A 130 -4.00 15.02 -13.94
CA ALA A 130 -2.76 15.72 -13.69
C ALA A 130 -1.75 14.90 -12.89
N ASN A 131 -2.18 14.22 -11.85
CA ASN A 131 -1.28 13.53 -10.92
C ASN A 131 -1.75 12.11 -10.59
N LEU A 132 -0.79 11.28 -10.24
CA LEU A 132 -1.01 9.97 -9.63
C LEU A 132 -0.47 10.02 -8.20
N LYS A 133 -1.31 9.69 -7.23
CA LYS A 133 -0.96 9.67 -5.82
C LYS A 133 -1.20 8.28 -5.22
N PHE A 134 -0.22 7.81 -4.48
CA PHE A 134 -0.26 6.59 -3.70
C PHE A 134 -0.09 6.94 -2.23
N VAL A 135 -0.99 6.46 -1.40
CA VAL A 135 -0.94 6.59 0.06
C VAL A 135 -0.93 5.22 0.68
N TYR A 136 0.03 4.96 1.53
CA TYR A 136 0.19 3.73 2.27
C TYR A 136 0.15 4.02 3.76
N LEU A 137 -0.74 3.35 4.45
CA LEU A 137 -0.91 3.44 5.88
C LEU A 137 -0.56 2.09 6.50
N GLU A 138 0.42 2.07 7.37
CA GLU A 138 0.75 0.89 8.17
C GLU A 138 0.09 1.02 9.54
N ALA A 139 -0.69 0.00 9.93
CA ALA A 139 -1.42 -0.02 11.18
C ALA A 139 -0.90 -1.10 12.12
N VAL A 140 -0.74 -0.75 13.39
CA VAL A 140 -0.45 -1.72 14.45
C VAL A 140 -1.74 -2.28 14.97
N SER A 141 -2.22 -3.32 14.36
CA SER A 141 -3.29 -4.15 14.93
C SER A 141 -4.60 -3.42 15.26
N TYR A 142 -5.59 -3.63 14.44
CA TYR A 142 -6.97 -3.26 14.72
C TYR A 142 -7.80 -4.46 15.12
N THR A 143 -8.34 -4.41 16.30
CA THR A 143 -9.32 -5.38 16.80
C THR A 143 -10.70 -4.82 16.70
N HIS A 144 -11.15 -4.05 15.90
CA HIS A 144 -12.57 -3.71 15.76
C HIS A 144 -12.85 -2.68 14.69
N LEU A 145 -13.33 -3.17 13.57
CA LEU A 145 -14.44 -2.55 12.86
C LEU A 145 -15.78 -3.09 13.43
N ARG A 146 -15.92 -3.13 14.73
CA ARG A 146 -17.24 -3.26 15.33
C ARG A 146 -17.82 -1.86 15.44
N ALA A 147 -18.56 -1.50 14.43
CA ALA A 147 -19.35 -0.28 14.40
C ALA A 147 -20.51 -0.29 15.42
N HIS A 148 -20.57 -1.23 16.36
CA HIS A 148 -21.75 -1.47 17.17
C HIS A 148 -21.47 -1.83 18.62
N GLU A 149 -20.54 -1.14 19.25
CA GLU A 149 -20.71 -1.06 20.70
C GLU A 149 -21.20 0.34 21.05
N THR A 150 -22.40 0.59 20.62
CA THR A 150 -23.26 1.55 21.25
C THR A 150 -23.89 0.92 22.47
N LEU A 151 -23.35 1.22 23.56
CA LEU A 151 -24.10 1.30 24.79
C LEU A 151 -23.57 2.42 25.62
#